data_06ed70be306ca4a6fa1750c9f782f4c3
#
_entry.id   06ed70be306ca4a6fa1750c9f782f4c3
#
_cell.length_a   1.000
_cell.length_b   1.000
_cell.length_c   1.000
_cell.angle_alpha   90.00
_cell.angle_beta   90.00
_cell.angle_gamma   90.00
#
_symmetry.space_group_name_H-M   'P 1'
#
loop_
_entity.id
_entity.type
_entity.pdbx_description
1 polymer ?
#
loop_
_entity_poly.entity_id
_entity_poly.type
_entity_poly.pdbx_seq_one_letter_code
_entity_poly.pdbx_strand_id
1 'polypeptide(L)'
;MATTTRATKRILWVDDEIDLLKPHLLFLQARGYHVDAISNGDDALELMQEAPYDLVLLDEQMPGRRGLEVLEIMRREAPHQRVVMVTKSEEDHTMTEAIGRRVDDYLVKPTSPRQVXRQARAAQDFAARFGQLSQNAQQAATPAEFASVYTELVDWQLRLGDAGEEGLLDTVQSLAVGLRRDFGAWVVREYPRWVRGVEDRXXXDFLVPRLGTDPVYFVVLDCMRLDQWRAMSPLLAEYFEIEETYHYSILPTATPYARNAIFSGQYPDEIAEARPEWWDASDDEGSLNAFEDELLVEQLKRLTGRDVPVHYEKIFSDRQGEQVRGRVNSALKTPGTVVALVFNFVDLMTHGRSESPILMEVARDERALRDLTRSWFERSTAFAVLREAARRGHRVILTTDHGSILCQNPSTVFARRDATSNLRYKFGQDLRAEDASTAFLTRDEKDLRLPPGRLGMSYLLALEDYFFVYPTKLREYQARYRNSFLHGGISPEEMIVPVATLTPRA
;
A
#
# COMPACT_ATOMS: atom_id res chain seq x y z
N MET A 1 4.55 9.63 41.41
CA MET A 1 4.36 10.40 40.16
C MET A 1 5.74 10.62 39.55
N ALA A 2 6.08 9.85 38.52
CA ALA A 2 7.33 10.04 37.81
C ALA A 2 7.14 11.22 36.84
N THR A 3 7.77 12.32 37.12
CA THR A 3 7.90 13.45 36.20
C THR A 3 8.74 12.98 35.03
N THR A 4 8.08 12.67 33.93
CA THR A 4 8.77 12.41 32.66
C THR A 4 9.47 13.72 32.27
N THR A 5 10.78 13.77 32.44
CA THR A 5 11.58 14.89 31.98
C THR A 5 11.47 14.94 30.48
N ARG A 6 10.71 15.90 29.95
CA ARG A 6 10.56 16.12 28.51
C ARG A 6 11.95 16.43 27.94
N ALA A 7 12.45 15.58 27.08
CA ALA A 7 13.76 15.79 26.46
C ALA A 7 13.81 17.18 25.80
N THR A 8 14.88 17.91 26.04
CA THR A 8 15.09 19.25 25.50
C THR A 8 15.27 19.14 23.98
N LYS A 9 14.47 19.87 23.25
CA LYS A 9 14.43 19.85 21.78
C LYS A 9 15.63 20.58 21.22
N ARG A 10 16.36 19.96 20.32
CA ARG A 10 17.63 20.50 19.82
C ARG A 10 17.53 20.89 18.34
N ILE A 11 17.96 22.11 18.05
CA ILE A 11 18.08 22.67 16.70
C ILE A 11 19.55 23.02 16.46
N LEU A 12 20.10 22.57 15.35
CA LEU A 12 21.41 23.05 14.89
C LEU A 12 21.15 24.10 13.79
N TRP A 13 21.65 25.31 13.97
CA TRP A 13 21.54 26.39 12.99
C TRP A 13 22.93 26.74 12.46
N VAL A 14 23.16 26.46 11.20
CA VAL A 14 24.43 26.64 10.52
C VAL A 14 24.31 27.83 9.58
N ASP A 15 24.96 28.96 9.91
CA ASP A 15 24.80 30.23 9.19
C ASP A 15 25.95 31.15 9.56
N ASP A 16 26.69 31.64 8.57
CA ASP A 16 27.86 32.51 8.85
C ASP A 16 27.49 33.88 9.46
N GLU A 17 26.22 34.25 9.37
CA GLU A 17 25.70 35.52 9.93
C GLU A 17 25.04 35.31 11.30
N ILE A 18 25.64 34.49 12.19
CA ILE A 18 25.10 34.14 13.52
C ILE A 18 24.66 35.35 14.35
N ASP A 19 25.41 36.46 14.28
CA ASP A 19 25.09 37.65 15.05
C ASP A 19 23.72 38.23 14.71
N LEU A 20 23.27 38.05 13.47
CA LEU A 20 21.95 38.50 13.01
C LEU A 20 20.82 37.57 13.49
N LEU A 21 21.16 36.35 13.94
CA LEU A 21 20.20 35.36 14.38
C LEU A 21 19.78 35.50 15.86
N LYS A 22 20.41 36.38 16.63
CA LYS A 22 20.13 36.52 18.07
C LYS A 22 18.63 36.65 18.41
N PRO A 23 17.81 37.43 17.68
CA PRO A 23 16.37 37.48 17.98
C PRO A 23 15.68 36.14 17.76
N HIS A 24 16.09 35.35 16.76
CA HIS A 24 15.56 34.03 16.47
C HIS A 24 15.92 33.03 17.57
N LEU A 25 17.18 33.07 18.02
CA LEU A 25 17.68 32.17 19.08
C LEU A 25 16.90 32.42 20.37
N LEU A 26 16.76 33.69 20.79
CA LEU A 26 15.99 34.06 21.98
C LEU A 26 14.53 33.63 21.88
N PHE A 27 13.92 33.81 20.73
CA PHE A 27 12.52 33.43 20.47
C PHE A 27 12.32 31.92 20.62
N LEU A 28 13.24 31.12 20.10
CA LEU A 28 13.18 29.65 20.16
C LEU A 28 13.49 29.15 21.58
N GLN A 29 14.51 29.71 22.22
CA GLN A 29 14.89 29.36 23.59
C GLN A 29 13.75 29.63 24.59
N ALA A 30 13.05 30.75 24.42
CA ALA A 30 11.87 31.10 25.24
C ALA A 30 10.75 30.08 25.11
N ARG A 31 10.78 29.24 24.04
CA ARG A 31 9.80 28.18 23.77
C ARG A 31 10.30 26.79 24.08
N GLY A 32 11.45 26.69 24.75
CA GLY A 32 11.97 25.42 25.24
C GLY A 32 12.85 24.65 24.24
N TYR A 33 13.31 25.33 23.17
CA TYR A 33 14.27 24.72 22.25
C TYR A 33 15.71 25.02 22.70
N HIS A 34 16.59 24.03 22.57
CA HIS A 34 18.01 24.23 22.67
C HIS A 34 18.53 24.47 21.25
N VAL A 35 19.19 25.60 21.02
CA VAL A 35 19.68 25.95 19.69
C VAL A 35 21.19 26.12 19.73
N ASP A 36 21.89 25.27 19.00
CA ASP A 36 23.33 25.42 18.76
C ASP A 36 23.46 26.16 17.42
N ALA A 37 24.11 27.34 17.47
CA ALA A 37 24.32 28.17 16.28
C ALA A 37 25.81 28.19 15.98
N ILE A 38 26.17 27.82 14.75
CA ILE A 38 27.57 27.74 14.31
C ILE A 38 27.73 28.33 12.90
N SER A 39 28.94 28.79 12.61
CA SER A 39 29.20 29.63 11.45
C SER A 39 29.73 28.89 10.22
N ASN A 40 29.94 27.58 10.33
CA ASN A 40 30.52 26.82 9.22
C ASN A 40 30.06 25.36 9.21
N GLY A 41 30.15 24.73 8.04
CA GLY A 41 29.66 23.39 7.82
C GLY A 41 30.48 22.27 8.43
N ASP A 42 31.79 22.46 8.59
CA ASP A 42 32.64 21.41 9.16
C ASP A 42 32.36 21.21 10.65
N ASP A 43 32.26 22.31 11.41
CA ASP A 43 31.87 22.26 12.82
C ASP A 43 30.46 21.65 12.99
N ALA A 44 29.56 21.92 12.03
CA ALA A 44 28.20 21.33 12.05
C ALA A 44 28.26 19.81 11.98
N LEU A 45 29.07 19.27 11.08
CA LEU A 45 29.21 17.82 10.93
C LEU A 45 29.83 17.18 12.18
N GLU A 46 30.79 17.85 12.81
CA GLU A 46 31.38 17.37 14.07
C GLU A 46 30.34 17.34 15.20
N LEU A 47 29.56 18.41 15.37
CA LEU A 47 28.51 18.47 16.41
C LEU A 47 27.44 17.39 16.22
N MET A 48 27.08 17.08 14.98
CA MET A 48 26.09 16.04 14.69
C MET A 48 26.59 14.63 15.07
N GLN A 49 27.90 14.41 15.08
CA GLN A 49 28.46 13.13 15.56
C GLN A 49 28.41 13.03 17.09
N GLU A 50 28.43 14.17 17.80
CA GLU A 50 28.41 14.20 19.26
C GLU A 50 27.02 14.08 19.87
N ALA A 51 26.00 14.62 19.14
CA ALA A 51 24.64 14.66 19.70
C ALA A 51 23.58 14.72 18.57
N PRO A 52 22.43 14.08 18.78
CA PRO A 52 21.34 14.15 17.81
C PRO A 52 20.63 15.51 17.83
N TYR A 53 20.15 15.93 16.67
CA TYR A 53 19.35 17.15 16.50
C TYR A 53 17.99 16.80 15.89
N ASP A 54 16.94 17.50 16.35
CA ASP A 54 15.58 17.35 15.80
C ASP A 54 15.43 18.06 14.45
N LEU A 55 16.23 19.12 14.23
CA LEU A 55 16.18 19.93 13.02
C LEU A 55 17.55 20.56 12.78
N VAL A 56 17.99 20.56 11.53
CA VAL A 56 19.15 21.34 11.08
C VAL A 56 18.63 22.44 10.14
N LEU A 57 18.97 23.68 10.43
CA LEU A 57 18.78 24.82 9.55
C LEU A 57 20.14 25.10 8.92
N LEU A 58 20.23 25.09 7.60
CA LEU A 58 21.52 25.10 6.90
C LEU A 58 21.54 26.18 5.83
N ASP A 59 22.37 27.20 6.02
CA ASP A 59 22.56 28.24 5.01
C ASP A 59 23.30 27.67 3.80
N GLU A 60 22.87 28.03 2.62
CA GLU A 60 23.51 27.63 1.38
C GLU A 60 24.86 28.34 1.18
N GLN A 61 24.94 29.63 1.54
CA GLN A 61 26.10 30.46 1.23
C GLN A 61 26.94 30.73 2.48
N MET A 62 27.92 29.87 2.71
CA MET A 62 28.82 29.96 3.85
C MET A 62 30.28 29.93 3.39
N PRO A 63 31.20 30.60 4.11
CA PRO A 63 32.65 30.44 3.85
C PRO A 63 33.10 29.00 4.08
N GLY A 64 34.00 28.55 3.23
CA GLY A 64 34.49 27.16 3.28
C GLY A 64 33.56 26.21 2.51
N ARG A 65 32.98 25.26 3.20
CA ARG A 65 32.09 24.26 2.59
C ARG A 65 30.68 24.85 2.42
N ARG A 66 30.15 24.79 1.21
CA ARG A 66 28.81 25.28 0.89
C ARG A 66 27.73 24.37 1.50
N GLY A 67 26.53 24.93 1.75
CA GLY A 67 25.43 24.21 2.36
C GLY A 67 25.08 22.90 1.63
N LEU A 68 25.04 22.90 0.30
CA LEU A 68 24.76 21.67 -0.45
C LEU A 68 25.82 20.58 -0.26
N GLU A 69 27.09 20.97 -0.12
CA GLU A 69 28.16 20.00 0.15
C GLU A 69 28.02 19.37 1.53
N VAL A 70 27.66 20.20 2.52
CA VAL A 70 27.36 19.75 3.90
C VAL A 70 26.16 18.81 3.89
N LEU A 71 25.10 19.16 3.16
CA LEU A 71 23.90 18.35 3.02
C LEU A 71 24.22 16.96 2.43
N GLU A 72 25.06 16.88 1.41
CA GLU A 72 25.47 15.60 0.81
C GLU A 72 26.17 14.69 1.83
N ILE A 73 27.01 15.27 2.67
CA ILE A 73 27.69 14.50 3.73
C ILE A 73 26.67 14.08 4.78
N MET A 74 25.80 14.99 5.23
CA MET A 74 24.72 14.68 6.17
C MET A 74 23.85 13.53 5.67
N ARG A 75 23.49 13.52 4.39
CA ARG A 75 22.65 12.46 3.81
C ARG A 75 23.34 11.09 3.79
N ARG A 76 24.67 11.06 3.71
CA ARG A 76 25.42 9.80 3.80
C ARG A 76 25.55 9.30 5.24
N GLU A 77 25.78 10.21 6.19
CA GLU A 77 26.09 9.86 7.59
C GLU A 77 24.82 9.78 8.45
N ALA A 78 23.83 10.63 8.17
CA ALA A 78 22.57 10.70 8.90
C ALA A 78 21.42 10.89 7.89
N PRO A 79 21.06 9.85 7.11
CA PRO A 79 20.11 9.97 6.02
C PRO A 79 18.71 10.45 6.45
N HIS A 80 18.35 10.25 7.71
CA HIS A 80 17.03 10.60 8.24
C HIS A 80 17.01 11.94 8.99
N GLN A 81 18.14 12.66 9.03
CA GLN A 81 18.20 13.96 9.66
C GLN A 81 17.34 14.97 8.91
N ARG A 82 16.41 15.61 9.60
CA ARG A 82 15.60 16.68 8.99
C ARG A 82 16.48 17.91 8.76
N VAL A 83 16.59 18.34 7.50
CA VAL A 83 17.39 19.51 7.10
C VAL A 83 16.52 20.47 6.30
N VAL A 84 16.48 21.74 6.74
CA VAL A 84 15.81 22.84 6.03
C VAL A 84 16.88 23.80 5.56
N MET A 85 16.97 24.01 4.26
CA MET A 85 17.91 24.97 3.66
C MET A 85 17.40 26.38 3.88
N VAL A 86 18.32 27.30 4.21
CA VAL A 86 18.04 28.71 4.33
C VAL A 86 18.82 29.43 3.22
N THR A 87 18.12 30.18 2.36
CA THR A 87 18.73 30.75 1.13
C THR A 87 18.37 32.21 0.99
N LYS A 88 19.23 32.97 0.31
CA LYS A 88 19.04 34.41 0.07
C LYS A 88 18.19 34.71 -1.17
N SER A 89 17.96 33.73 -2.06
CA SER A 89 17.17 33.98 -3.27
C SER A 89 16.34 32.80 -3.73
N GLU A 90 15.28 33.09 -4.49
CA GLU A 90 14.43 32.06 -5.11
C GLU A 90 15.14 31.34 -6.26
N GLU A 91 16.15 31.97 -6.86
CA GLU A 91 16.96 31.36 -7.91
C GLU A 91 17.83 30.23 -7.35
N ASP A 92 18.37 30.40 -6.13
CA ASP A 92 19.10 29.34 -5.41
C ASP A 92 18.19 28.16 -5.14
N HIS A 93 16.91 28.41 -4.81
CA HIS A 93 15.91 27.38 -4.60
C HIS A 93 15.70 26.53 -5.86
N THR A 94 15.56 27.18 -7.02
CA THR A 94 15.37 26.50 -8.32
C THR A 94 16.58 25.62 -8.66
N MET A 95 17.79 26.12 -8.40
CA MET A 95 19.02 25.39 -8.65
C MET A 95 19.18 24.17 -7.73
N THR A 96 18.77 24.31 -6.48
CA THR A 96 18.81 23.20 -5.50
C THR A 96 17.78 22.11 -5.83
N GLU A 97 16.61 22.52 -6.29
CA GLU A 97 15.56 21.62 -6.74
C GLU A 97 16.01 20.77 -7.94
N ALA A 98 16.84 21.35 -8.83
CA ALA A 98 17.40 20.66 -9.99
C ALA A 98 18.50 19.66 -9.60
N ILE A 99 19.21 19.90 -8.50
CA ILE A 99 20.31 19.03 -8.04
C ILE A 99 19.81 17.81 -7.24
N GLY A 100 18.49 17.70 -7.04
CA GLY A 100 17.93 16.41 -6.70
C GLY A 100 17.43 16.16 -5.28
N ARG A 101 16.48 16.96 -4.84
CA ARG A 101 15.50 16.51 -3.84
C ARG A 101 16.05 15.92 -2.52
N ARG A 102 17.13 16.50 -2.00
CA ARG A 102 17.76 16.00 -0.78
C ARG A 102 17.50 16.86 0.47
N VAL A 103 16.73 17.95 0.32
CA VAL A 103 16.32 18.80 1.47
C VAL A 103 14.87 18.54 1.81
N ASP A 104 14.53 18.76 3.09
CA ASP A 104 13.16 18.55 3.56
C ASP A 104 12.28 19.78 3.33
N ASP A 105 12.87 20.97 3.34
CA ASP A 105 12.14 22.22 3.06
C ASP A 105 13.12 23.38 2.86
N TYR A 106 12.61 24.55 2.49
CA TYR A 106 13.38 25.78 2.28
C TYR A 106 12.78 26.96 3.05
N LEU A 107 13.65 27.84 3.51
CA LEU A 107 13.27 29.14 4.03
C LEU A 107 14.07 30.21 3.30
N VAL A 108 13.39 31.25 2.80
CA VAL A 108 14.04 32.35 2.10
C VAL A 108 14.31 33.48 3.10
N LYS A 109 15.53 33.98 3.13
CA LYS A 109 15.91 35.13 3.98
C LYS A 109 15.27 36.42 3.45
N PRO A 110 14.78 37.32 4.32
CA PRO A 110 14.85 37.24 5.79
C PRO A 110 13.79 36.29 6.39
N THR A 111 14.24 35.31 7.14
CA THR A 111 13.33 34.38 7.83
C THR A 111 12.72 35.04 9.07
N SER A 112 11.47 34.71 9.38
CA SER A 112 10.90 35.14 10.65
C SER A 112 11.07 34.06 11.72
N PRO A 113 11.17 34.42 13.01
CA PRO A 113 11.25 33.43 14.08
C PRO A 113 10.03 32.49 14.09
N ARG A 114 8.88 32.93 13.62
CA ARG A 114 7.66 32.13 13.52
C ARG A 114 7.76 31.05 12.43
N GLN A 115 8.42 31.35 11.33
CA GLN A 115 8.66 30.36 10.27
C GLN A 115 9.56 29.23 10.79
N VAL A 116 10.62 29.59 11.42
CA VAL A 116 11.52 28.62 12.08
C VAL A 116 10.80 27.81 13.19
N UNK A 117 10.09 28.29 13.95
CA UNK A 117 9.30 27.67 14.94
C UNK A 117 8.28 26.75 14.41
N ARG A 118 7.83 27.03 13.18
CA ARG A 118 6.92 26.09 12.51
C ARG A 118 7.68 24.85 12.04
N GLN A 119 8.84 25.02 11.44
CA GLN A 119 9.69 23.90 11.04
C GLN A 119 10.11 23.02 12.22
N ALA A 120 10.50 23.64 13.33
CA ALA A 120 10.91 22.91 14.54
C ALA A 120 9.74 22.09 15.12
N ARG A 121 8.52 22.64 15.12
CA ARG A 121 7.32 21.92 15.58
C ARG A 121 6.99 20.74 14.65
N ALA A 122 7.04 20.95 13.35
CA ALA A 122 6.74 19.90 12.37
C ALA A 122 7.74 18.73 12.51
N ALA A 123 9.02 19.03 12.66
CA ALA A 123 10.06 18.02 12.88
C ALA A 123 9.80 17.21 14.14
N GLN A 124 9.42 17.88 15.22
CA GLN A 124 9.15 17.23 16.50
C GLN A 124 7.91 16.34 16.46
N ASP A 125 6.82 16.85 15.89
CA ASP A 125 5.57 16.07 15.78
C ASP A 125 5.81 14.82 14.93
N PHE A 126 6.56 14.94 13.85
CA PHE A 126 6.95 13.79 13.03
C PHE A 126 7.78 12.79 13.84
N ALA A 127 8.84 13.25 14.52
CA ALA A 127 9.74 12.37 15.27
C ALA A 127 8.99 11.56 16.34
N ALA A 128 8.09 12.23 17.09
CA ALA A 128 7.30 11.57 18.14
C ALA A 128 6.36 10.51 17.55
N ARG A 129 5.63 10.86 16.51
CA ARG A 129 4.67 9.94 15.87
C ARG A 129 5.37 8.81 15.13
N PHE A 130 6.45 9.11 14.42
CA PHE A 130 7.25 8.11 13.71
C PHE A 130 7.90 7.15 14.70
N GLY A 131 8.40 7.65 15.84
CA GLY A 131 8.94 6.81 16.90
C GLY A 131 7.90 5.82 17.42
N GLN A 132 6.66 6.28 17.63
CA GLN A 132 5.56 5.40 18.06
C GLN A 132 5.22 4.37 16.98
N LEU A 133 5.13 4.79 15.71
CA LEU A 133 4.85 3.88 14.59
C LEU A 133 5.96 2.82 14.46
N SER A 134 7.24 3.22 14.58
CA SER A 134 8.37 2.29 14.54
C SER A 134 8.31 1.26 15.67
N GLN A 135 7.96 1.71 16.87
CA GLN A 135 7.80 0.83 18.04
C GLN A 135 6.64 -0.16 17.80
N ASN A 136 5.50 0.33 17.34
CA ASN A 136 4.33 -0.51 17.04
C ASN A 136 4.67 -1.55 15.97
N ALA A 137 5.45 -1.16 14.93
CA ALA A 137 5.88 -2.08 13.87
C ALA A 137 6.75 -3.21 14.42
N GLN A 138 7.69 -2.89 15.31
CA GLN A 138 8.57 -3.89 15.92
C GLN A 138 7.84 -4.84 16.86
N GLN A 139 6.72 -4.41 17.45
CA GLN A 139 5.95 -5.18 18.42
C GLN A 139 4.75 -5.90 17.81
N ALA A 140 4.41 -5.63 16.56
CA ALA A 140 3.23 -6.21 15.90
C ALA A 140 3.33 -7.74 15.88
N ALA A 141 2.27 -8.40 16.37
CA ALA A 141 2.21 -9.86 16.51
C ALA A 141 0.81 -10.43 16.19
N THR A 142 -0.16 -9.56 15.90
CA THR A 142 -1.53 -9.95 15.56
C THR A 142 -1.96 -9.34 14.23
N PRO A 143 -2.98 -9.91 13.57
CA PRO A 143 -3.50 -9.32 12.32
C PRO A 143 -3.91 -7.86 12.48
N ALA A 144 -4.59 -7.52 13.57
CA ALA A 144 -5.07 -6.15 13.82
C ALA A 144 -3.90 -5.17 13.96
N GLU A 145 -2.83 -5.57 14.66
CA GLU A 145 -1.64 -4.73 14.82
C GLU A 145 -0.91 -4.48 13.51
N PHE A 146 -0.70 -5.54 12.70
CA PHE A 146 -0.07 -5.38 11.39
C PHE A 146 -0.92 -4.49 10.47
N ALA A 147 -2.25 -4.67 10.47
CA ALA A 147 -3.15 -3.82 9.67
C ALA A 147 -3.07 -2.36 10.14
N SER A 148 -3.07 -2.12 11.45
CA SER A 148 -2.97 -0.77 12.03
C SER A 148 -1.65 -0.09 11.63
N VAL A 149 -0.53 -0.79 11.75
CA VAL A 149 0.80 -0.27 11.38
C VAL A 149 0.85 0.03 9.88
N TYR A 150 0.39 -0.91 9.06
CA TYR A 150 0.44 -0.77 7.61
C TYR A 150 -0.43 0.41 7.14
N THR A 151 -1.63 0.56 7.67
CA THR A 151 -2.52 1.67 7.30
C THR A 151 -1.94 3.02 7.70
N GLU A 152 -1.38 3.12 8.90
CA GLU A 152 -0.72 4.36 9.35
C GLU A 152 0.51 4.69 8.47
N LEU A 153 1.28 3.67 8.10
CA LEU A 153 2.44 3.81 7.22
C LEU A 153 2.00 4.37 5.85
N VAL A 154 0.94 3.82 5.26
CA VAL A 154 0.38 4.29 3.99
C VAL A 154 -0.08 5.75 4.11
N ASP A 155 -0.77 6.10 5.20
CA ASP A 155 -1.22 7.48 5.43
C ASP A 155 -0.03 8.45 5.53
N TRP A 156 1.07 8.04 6.16
CA TRP A 156 2.31 8.83 6.21
C TRP A 156 2.92 9.00 4.82
N GLN A 157 3.00 7.92 4.04
CA GLN A 157 3.55 7.96 2.68
C GLN A 157 2.77 8.94 1.79
N LEU A 158 1.44 8.94 1.89
CA LEU A 158 0.59 9.84 1.13
C LEU A 158 0.81 11.29 1.55
N ARG A 159 0.73 11.59 2.85
CA ARG A 159 0.87 12.95 3.36
C ARG A 159 2.24 13.56 3.04
N LEU A 160 3.32 12.80 3.25
CA LEU A 160 4.68 13.28 3.00
C LEU A 160 4.96 13.42 1.50
N GLY A 161 4.44 12.50 0.68
CA GLY A 161 4.55 12.59 -0.77
C GLY A 161 3.84 13.82 -1.32
N ASP A 162 2.63 14.10 -0.85
CA ASP A 162 1.86 15.29 -1.28
C ASP A 162 2.52 16.59 -0.81
N ALA A 163 3.16 16.57 0.35
CA ALA A 163 3.87 17.73 0.90
C ALA A 163 5.26 17.94 0.28
N GLY A 164 5.78 16.98 -0.49
CA GLY A 164 7.12 17.03 -1.07
C GLY A 164 8.23 16.85 -0.05
N GLU A 165 7.97 16.17 1.06
CA GLU A 165 8.90 15.96 2.17
C GLU A 165 9.75 14.70 1.94
N GLU A 166 10.60 14.73 0.92
CA GLU A 166 11.32 13.56 0.42
C GLU A 166 12.22 12.88 1.48
N GLY A 167 12.90 13.66 2.31
CA GLY A 167 13.76 13.09 3.36
C GLY A 167 12.98 12.30 4.40
N LEU A 168 11.83 12.82 4.81
CA LEU A 168 10.93 12.11 5.73
C LEU A 168 10.27 10.92 5.05
N LEU A 169 9.94 11.05 3.78
CA LEU A 169 9.38 9.95 2.98
C LEU A 169 10.36 8.78 2.91
N ASP A 170 11.65 9.04 2.68
CA ASP A 170 12.69 8.00 2.69
C ASP A 170 12.74 7.25 4.04
N THR A 171 12.58 7.99 5.14
CA THR A 171 12.53 7.40 6.48
C THR A 171 11.34 6.44 6.62
N VAL A 172 10.17 6.87 6.15
CA VAL A 172 8.95 6.04 6.20
C VAL A 172 9.08 4.82 5.26
N GLN A 173 9.71 4.99 4.11
CA GLN A 173 9.96 3.88 3.18
C GLN A 173 10.93 2.84 3.76
N SER A 174 11.94 3.29 4.53
CA SER A 174 12.84 2.37 5.24
C SER A 174 12.08 1.53 6.26
N LEU A 175 11.12 2.14 6.96
CA LEU A 175 10.24 1.40 7.88
C LEU A 175 9.37 0.39 7.12
N ALA A 176 8.88 0.74 5.93
CA ALA A 176 8.09 -0.17 5.10
C ALA A 176 8.87 -1.43 4.73
N VAL A 177 10.15 -1.28 4.39
CA VAL A 177 11.03 -2.44 4.09
C VAL A 177 11.12 -3.37 5.32
N GLY A 178 11.35 -2.81 6.49
CA GLY A 178 11.37 -3.59 7.73
C GLY A 178 10.04 -4.29 8.02
N LEU A 179 8.94 -3.56 7.83
CA LEU A 179 7.59 -4.11 8.03
C LEU A 179 7.31 -5.28 7.09
N ARG A 180 7.70 -5.19 5.81
CA ARG A 180 7.52 -6.28 4.84
C ARG A 180 8.21 -7.56 5.31
N ARG A 181 9.46 -7.43 5.77
CA ARG A 181 10.25 -8.57 6.27
C ARG A 181 9.58 -9.21 7.49
N ASP A 182 9.24 -8.40 8.49
CA ASP A 182 8.67 -8.89 9.75
C ASP A 182 7.27 -9.48 9.53
N PHE A 183 6.46 -8.84 8.68
CA PHE A 183 5.16 -9.34 8.26
C PHE A 183 5.28 -10.69 7.54
N GLY A 184 6.20 -10.78 6.58
CA GLY A 184 6.44 -12.03 5.84
C GLY A 184 6.80 -13.20 6.77
N ALA A 185 7.73 -12.96 7.70
CA ALA A 185 8.12 -13.97 8.69
C ALA A 185 6.95 -14.38 9.59
N TRP A 186 6.10 -13.42 9.97
CA TRP A 186 4.92 -13.65 10.79
C TRP A 186 3.86 -14.47 10.01
N VAL A 187 3.57 -14.11 8.77
CA VAL A 187 2.60 -14.84 7.92
C VAL A 187 3.07 -16.29 7.72
N VAL A 188 4.33 -16.52 7.39
CA VAL A 188 4.89 -17.87 7.20
C VAL A 188 4.65 -18.75 8.44
N ARG A 189 4.77 -18.18 9.64
CA ARG A 189 4.58 -18.91 10.89
C ARG A 189 3.11 -19.13 11.25
N GLU A 190 2.26 -18.12 11.04
CA GLU A 190 0.90 -18.14 11.58
C GLU A 190 -0.18 -18.51 10.56
N TYR A 191 0.01 -18.21 9.27
CA TYR A 191 -1.03 -18.43 8.25
C TYR A 191 -1.50 -19.89 8.16
N PRO A 192 -0.60 -20.90 8.17
CA PRO A 192 -1.07 -22.30 8.16
C PRO A 192 -1.94 -22.67 9.36
N ARG A 193 -1.73 -22.01 10.51
CA ARG A 193 -2.54 -22.21 11.71
C ARG A 193 -3.92 -21.55 11.57
N TRP A 194 -3.96 -20.35 11.02
CA TRP A 194 -5.22 -19.62 10.83
C TRP A 194 -6.18 -20.37 9.92
N VAL A 195 -5.69 -20.77 8.77
CA VAL A 195 -6.55 -21.37 7.75
C VAL A 195 -7.00 -22.79 8.13
N ARG A 196 -6.32 -23.43 9.04
CA ARG A 196 -6.73 -24.74 9.59
C ARG A 196 -7.70 -24.59 10.76
N GLY A 197 -7.75 -23.45 11.40
CA GLY A 197 -8.66 -23.16 12.52
C GLY A 197 -10.09 -22.84 12.05
N VAL A 198 -11.03 -22.90 12.99
CA VAL A 198 -12.44 -22.54 12.73
C VAL A 198 -12.64 -21.11 13.19
N GLU A 199 -11.97 -20.16 12.53
CA GLU A 199 -12.08 -18.75 12.94
C GLU A 199 -12.50 -17.85 11.78
N ASP A 200 -13.13 -16.75 12.16
CA ASP A 200 -13.68 -15.64 11.40
C ASP A 200 -13.39 -15.61 9.89
N ARG A 201 -14.43 -15.99 9.15
CA ARG A 201 -14.40 -15.89 7.70
C ARG A 201 -15.08 -14.60 7.26
N UNK A 202 -14.34 -13.74 7.06
CA UNK A 202 -14.74 -12.38 6.86
C UNK A 202 -15.66 -11.97 5.75
N UNK A 203 -15.84 -12.44 4.81
CA UNK A 203 -16.65 -12.06 3.79
C UNK A 203 -18.12 -12.02 4.06
N UNK A 204 -18.48 -12.76 4.61
CA UNK A 204 -19.80 -12.86 4.99
C UNK A 204 -20.32 -11.84 5.97
N ASP A 205 -19.47 -11.37 6.63
CA ASP A 205 -19.94 -10.47 7.70
C ASP A 205 -20.25 -9.05 7.17
N PHE A 206 -19.78 -8.68 6.03
CA PHE A 206 -19.99 -7.32 5.51
C PHE A 206 -21.27 -7.18 4.68
N LEU A 207 -21.55 -8.13 3.82
CA LEU A 207 -22.71 -8.03 2.93
C LEU A 207 -24.02 -8.46 3.62
N VAL A 208 -24.00 -9.62 4.28
CA VAL A 208 -25.22 -10.22 4.83
C VAL A 208 -25.96 -9.31 5.85
N PRO A 209 -25.27 -8.65 6.80
CA PRO A 209 -25.97 -7.77 7.76
C PRO A 209 -26.65 -6.56 7.11
N ARG A 210 -26.31 -6.27 5.86
CA ARG A 210 -26.85 -5.10 5.14
C ARG A 210 -27.94 -5.45 4.14
N LEU A 211 -28.24 -6.75 4.00
CA LEU A 211 -29.32 -7.22 3.14
C LEU A 211 -30.68 -6.88 3.75
N GLY A 212 -31.57 -6.36 2.93
CA GLY A 212 -32.91 -5.96 3.34
C GLY A 212 -33.85 -5.94 2.14
N THR A 213 -34.82 -5.02 2.16
CA THR A 213 -35.71 -4.78 1.03
C THR A 213 -35.09 -3.87 -0.02
N ASP A 214 -34.16 -3.02 0.42
CA ASP A 214 -33.45 -2.10 -0.47
C ASP A 214 -32.30 -2.82 -1.19
N PRO A 215 -32.04 -2.48 -2.45
CA PRO A 215 -30.87 -3.03 -3.15
C PRO A 215 -29.55 -2.64 -2.46
N VAL A 216 -28.57 -3.54 -2.52
CA VAL A 216 -27.22 -3.32 -1.99
C VAL A 216 -26.22 -3.60 -3.11
N TYR A 217 -25.24 -2.72 -3.27
CA TYR A 217 -24.15 -2.93 -4.21
C TYR A 217 -23.00 -3.63 -3.51
N PHE A 218 -22.44 -4.62 -4.20
CA PHE A 218 -21.20 -5.29 -3.80
C PHE A 218 -20.19 -5.08 -4.93
N VAL A 219 -19.16 -4.27 -4.68
CA VAL A 219 -18.22 -3.83 -5.72
C VAL A 219 -16.82 -4.34 -5.39
N VAL A 220 -16.23 -5.04 -6.34
CA VAL A 220 -14.83 -5.51 -6.24
C VAL A 220 -14.01 -4.78 -7.30
N LEU A 221 -13.00 -4.03 -6.88
CA LEU A 221 -11.99 -3.43 -7.76
C LEU A 221 -10.79 -4.37 -7.75
N ASP A 222 -10.62 -5.14 -8.82
CA ASP A 222 -9.61 -6.19 -8.95
C ASP A 222 -8.18 -5.63 -8.76
N CYS A 223 -7.40 -6.22 -7.86
CA CYS A 223 -5.99 -5.88 -7.61
C CYS A 223 -5.77 -4.47 -7.03
N MET A 224 -6.76 -3.91 -6.32
CA MET A 224 -6.68 -2.55 -5.78
C MET A 224 -5.88 -2.51 -4.47
N ARG A 225 -4.81 -1.72 -4.44
CA ARG A 225 -4.00 -1.47 -3.24
C ARG A 225 -4.70 -0.49 -2.29
N LEU A 226 -4.33 -0.55 -1.02
CA LEU A 226 -4.83 0.40 0.00
C LEU A 226 -4.51 1.86 -0.38
N ASP A 227 -3.30 2.15 -0.88
CA ASP A 227 -2.93 3.51 -1.23
C ASP A 227 -3.72 4.03 -2.45
N GLN A 228 -4.10 3.15 -3.38
CA GLN A 228 -4.99 3.51 -4.49
C GLN A 228 -6.40 3.81 -3.97
N TRP A 229 -6.91 2.99 -3.04
CA TRP A 229 -8.18 3.26 -2.37
C TRP A 229 -8.16 4.64 -1.68
N ARG A 230 -7.08 4.95 -0.94
CA ARG A 230 -6.90 6.24 -0.27
C ARG A 230 -6.89 7.43 -1.26
N ALA A 231 -6.42 7.21 -2.49
CA ALA A 231 -6.43 8.24 -3.53
C ALA A 231 -7.84 8.46 -4.11
N MET A 232 -8.65 7.39 -4.19
CA MET A 232 -10.00 7.45 -4.77
C MET A 232 -11.09 7.83 -3.76
N SER A 233 -10.96 7.39 -2.51
CA SER A 233 -12.03 7.52 -1.51
C SER A 233 -12.47 8.97 -1.24
N PRO A 234 -11.59 10.01 -1.33
CA PRO A 234 -12.07 11.40 -1.18
C PRO A 234 -13.11 11.81 -2.23
N LEU A 235 -13.05 11.24 -3.45
CA LEU A 235 -14.05 11.51 -4.48
C LEU A 235 -15.43 10.93 -4.10
N LEU A 236 -15.43 9.81 -3.38
CA LEU A 236 -16.66 9.17 -2.90
C LEU A 236 -17.21 9.84 -1.65
N ALA A 237 -16.36 10.46 -0.84
CA ALA A 237 -16.76 11.10 0.43
C ALA A 237 -17.73 12.26 0.23
N GLU A 238 -17.81 12.82 -0.99
CA GLU A 238 -18.81 13.83 -1.34
C GLU A 238 -20.24 13.26 -1.34
N TYR A 239 -20.37 11.97 -1.65
CA TYR A 239 -21.65 11.28 -1.87
C TYR A 239 -22.01 10.33 -0.73
N PHE A 240 -21.01 9.83 -0.02
CA PHE A 240 -21.17 8.77 0.97
C PHE A 240 -20.48 9.11 2.27
N GLU A 241 -21.06 8.64 3.36
CA GLU A 241 -20.36 8.43 4.61
C GLU A 241 -19.62 7.10 4.49
N ILE A 242 -18.31 7.10 4.75
CA ILE A 242 -17.43 5.95 4.50
C ILE A 242 -16.97 5.35 5.83
N GLU A 243 -17.33 4.10 6.08
CA GLU A 243 -16.78 3.29 7.16
C GLU A 243 -15.77 2.31 6.55
N GLU A 244 -14.54 2.35 7.01
CA GLU A 244 -13.47 1.53 6.47
C GLU A 244 -12.97 0.53 7.49
N THR A 245 -12.74 -0.69 7.04
CA THR A 245 -12.06 -1.74 7.78
C THR A 245 -11.16 -2.52 6.82
N TYR A 246 -10.52 -3.56 7.31
CA TYR A 246 -9.52 -4.31 6.54
C TYR A 246 -9.75 -5.79 6.67
N HIS A 247 -9.42 -6.53 5.62
CA HIS A 247 -9.34 -7.98 5.69
C HIS A 247 -8.03 -8.45 5.07
N TYR A 248 -7.72 -9.72 5.29
CA TYR A 248 -6.53 -10.35 4.76
C TYR A 248 -6.91 -11.18 3.52
N SER A 249 -6.29 -10.88 2.39
CA SER A 249 -6.41 -11.73 1.21
C SER A 249 -5.79 -13.10 1.51
N ILE A 250 -6.40 -14.16 0.98
CA ILE A 250 -5.85 -15.51 1.13
C ILE A 250 -4.64 -15.71 0.21
N LEU A 251 -3.87 -16.76 0.49
CA LEU A 251 -2.69 -17.12 -0.30
C LEU A 251 -2.98 -18.23 -1.29
N PRO A 252 -2.48 -18.14 -2.52
CA PRO A 252 -1.74 -16.99 -3.07
C PRO A 252 -2.65 -15.79 -3.28
N THR A 253 -2.07 -14.59 -3.17
CA THR A 253 -2.79 -13.33 -3.38
C THR A 253 -3.00 -13.09 -4.88
N ALA A 254 -3.87 -13.92 -5.46
CA ALA A 254 -4.11 -13.94 -6.89
C ALA A 254 -5.60 -14.16 -7.17
N THR A 255 -6.07 -13.53 -8.23
CA THR A 255 -7.47 -13.48 -8.62
C THR A 255 -8.19 -14.86 -8.61
N PRO A 256 -7.60 -15.94 -9.17
CA PRO A 256 -8.30 -17.23 -9.20
C PRO A 256 -8.62 -17.80 -7.82
N TYR A 257 -7.83 -17.47 -6.83
CA TYR A 257 -8.00 -17.99 -5.45
C TYR A 257 -8.79 -16.99 -4.60
N ALA A 258 -8.27 -15.77 -4.48
CA ALA A 258 -8.79 -14.77 -3.56
C ALA A 258 -10.22 -14.31 -3.92
N ARG A 259 -10.49 -14.07 -5.23
CA ARG A 259 -11.81 -13.58 -5.62
C ARG A 259 -12.87 -14.68 -5.52
N ASN A 260 -12.56 -15.91 -5.93
CA ASN A 260 -13.47 -17.04 -5.71
C ASN A 260 -13.80 -17.22 -4.22
N ALA A 261 -12.81 -17.05 -3.34
CA ALA A 261 -13.03 -17.14 -1.89
C ALA A 261 -13.98 -16.03 -1.39
N ILE A 262 -13.85 -14.81 -1.91
CA ILE A 262 -14.77 -13.70 -1.58
C ILE A 262 -16.20 -14.04 -2.02
N PHE A 263 -16.37 -14.49 -3.27
CA PHE A 263 -17.68 -14.75 -3.83
C PHE A 263 -18.35 -16.01 -3.28
N SER A 264 -17.58 -16.99 -2.84
CA SER A 264 -18.10 -18.22 -2.24
C SER A 264 -18.21 -18.17 -0.71
N GLY A 265 -17.38 -17.37 -0.03
CA GLY A 265 -17.21 -17.45 1.41
C GLY A 265 -16.57 -18.76 1.86
N GLN A 266 -15.79 -19.39 0.97
CA GLN A 266 -15.15 -20.69 1.20
C GLN A 266 -13.71 -20.66 0.69
N TYR A 267 -12.87 -21.54 1.24
CA TYR A 267 -11.52 -21.72 0.75
C TYR A 267 -11.49 -22.49 -0.57
N PRO A 268 -10.42 -22.38 -1.36
CA PRO A 268 -10.30 -23.10 -2.64
C PRO A 268 -10.51 -24.62 -2.54
N ASP A 269 -10.01 -25.27 -1.48
CA ASP A 269 -10.21 -26.71 -1.26
C ASP A 269 -11.69 -27.06 -1.06
N GLU A 270 -12.42 -26.20 -0.33
CA GLU A 270 -13.86 -26.38 -0.07
C GLU A 270 -14.66 -26.19 -1.36
N ILE A 271 -14.31 -25.20 -2.18
CA ILE A 271 -14.97 -24.98 -3.48
C ILE A 271 -14.74 -26.18 -4.40
N ALA A 272 -13.50 -26.65 -4.49
CA ALA A 272 -13.16 -27.78 -5.35
C ALA A 272 -13.83 -29.09 -4.90
N GLU A 273 -14.01 -29.27 -3.59
CA GLU A 273 -14.72 -30.44 -3.05
C GLU A 273 -16.24 -30.36 -3.31
N ALA A 274 -16.85 -29.19 -3.08
CA ALA A 274 -18.28 -28.98 -3.21
C ALA A 274 -18.73 -28.89 -4.67
N ARG A 275 -17.91 -28.28 -5.53
CA ARG A 275 -18.21 -28.00 -6.91
C ARG A 275 -17.00 -28.28 -7.82
N PRO A 276 -16.60 -29.56 -8.00
CA PRO A 276 -15.44 -29.88 -8.83
C PRO A 276 -15.56 -29.34 -10.26
N GLU A 277 -16.78 -29.24 -10.78
CA GLU A 277 -17.05 -28.73 -12.12
C GLU A 277 -16.85 -27.20 -12.24
N TRP A 278 -16.80 -26.49 -11.12
CA TRP A 278 -16.53 -25.05 -11.08
C TRP A 278 -15.07 -24.73 -10.78
N TRP A 279 -14.29 -25.76 -10.43
CA TRP A 279 -12.87 -25.60 -10.13
C TRP A 279 -12.03 -26.26 -11.23
N ASP A 280 -11.46 -25.47 -12.10
CA ASP A 280 -10.55 -25.97 -13.13
C ASP A 280 -9.10 -25.92 -12.58
N ALA A 281 -8.43 -27.03 -12.62
CA ALA A 281 -7.05 -27.15 -12.17
C ALA A 281 -6.04 -26.59 -13.19
N SER A 282 -6.49 -26.05 -14.32
CA SER A 282 -5.61 -25.40 -15.28
C SER A 282 -5.10 -24.04 -14.72
N ASP A 283 -3.95 -23.60 -15.19
CA ASP A 283 -3.36 -22.31 -14.81
C ASP A 283 -4.00 -21.12 -15.57
N ASP A 284 -5.10 -21.34 -16.26
CA ASP A 284 -5.80 -20.28 -16.98
C ASP A 284 -6.64 -19.46 -15.99
N GLU A 285 -6.14 -18.30 -15.62
CA GLU A 285 -6.80 -17.38 -14.69
C GLU A 285 -8.22 -17.02 -15.12
N GLY A 286 -8.49 -17.01 -16.44
CA GLY A 286 -9.82 -16.72 -16.96
C GLY A 286 -10.84 -17.80 -16.66
N SER A 287 -10.44 -19.07 -16.69
CA SER A 287 -11.35 -20.20 -16.47
C SER A 287 -11.71 -20.38 -15.00
N LEU A 288 -10.77 -20.12 -14.09
CA LEU A 288 -10.99 -20.29 -12.64
C LEU A 288 -12.02 -19.32 -12.06
N ASN A 289 -12.28 -18.20 -12.73
CA ASN A 289 -13.23 -17.18 -12.27
C ASN A 289 -14.51 -17.12 -13.13
N ALA A 290 -14.86 -18.26 -13.74
CA ALA A 290 -16.04 -18.33 -14.64
C ALA A 290 -17.38 -18.40 -13.87
N PHE A 291 -17.37 -18.79 -12.60
CA PHE A 291 -18.58 -19.10 -11.81
C PHE A 291 -18.76 -18.21 -10.58
N GLU A 292 -18.23 -16.97 -10.63
CA GLU A 292 -18.33 -16.04 -9.50
C GLU A 292 -19.77 -15.69 -9.14
N ASP A 293 -20.64 -15.57 -10.11
CA ASP A 293 -22.05 -15.27 -9.88
C ASP A 293 -22.79 -16.42 -9.20
N GLU A 294 -22.54 -17.67 -9.64
CA GLU A 294 -23.13 -18.85 -9.00
C GLU A 294 -22.62 -19.04 -7.56
N LEU A 295 -21.31 -18.80 -7.37
CA LEU A 295 -20.69 -18.87 -6.04
C LEU A 295 -21.34 -17.87 -5.09
N LEU A 296 -21.60 -16.63 -5.56
CA LEU A 296 -22.27 -15.61 -4.73
C LEU A 296 -23.70 -16.01 -4.40
N VAL A 297 -24.44 -16.51 -5.36
CA VAL A 297 -25.82 -16.97 -5.11
C VAL A 297 -25.85 -18.08 -4.05
N GLU A 298 -24.96 -19.06 -4.15
CA GLU A 298 -24.87 -20.15 -3.17
C GLU A 298 -24.44 -19.62 -1.79
N GLN A 299 -23.47 -18.71 -1.74
CA GLN A 299 -23.04 -18.11 -0.48
C GLN A 299 -24.22 -17.41 0.22
N LEU A 300 -24.94 -16.56 -0.51
CA LEU A 300 -26.07 -15.81 0.05
C LEU A 300 -27.17 -16.76 0.54
N LYS A 301 -27.48 -17.79 -0.24
CA LYS A 301 -28.47 -18.81 0.17
C LYS A 301 -28.03 -19.55 1.43
N ARG A 302 -26.74 -19.96 1.51
CA ARG A 302 -26.19 -20.66 2.69
C ARG A 302 -26.25 -19.79 3.94
N LEU A 303 -25.91 -18.49 3.80
CA LEU A 303 -25.83 -17.58 4.96
C LEU A 303 -27.18 -17.04 5.41
N THR A 304 -28.16 -16.87 4.49
CA THR A 304 -29.44 -16.23 4.80
C THR A 304 -30.60 -17.23 4.91
N GLY A 305 -30.43 -18.44 4.38
CA GLY A 305 -31.51 -19.44 4.29
C GLY A 305 -32.58 -19.12 3.25
N ARG A 306 -32.37 -18.10 2.41
CA ARG A 306 -33.35 -17.68 1.39
C ARG A 306 -32.68 -17.40 0.05
N ASP A 307 -33.47 -17.41 -1.02
CA ASP A 307 -32.99 -17.02 -2.35
C ASP A 307 -32.95 -15.49 -2.42
N VAL A 308 -31.72 -14.94 -2.59
CA VAL A 308 -31.49 -13.50 -2.72
C VAL A 308 -31.28 -13.19 -4.21
N PRO A 309 -32.05 -12.25 -4.81
CA PRO A 309 -31.81 -11.89 -6.20
C PRO A 309 -30.40 -11.30 -6.38
N VAL A 310 -29.65 -11.79 -7.36
CA VAL A 310 -28.28 -11.29 -7.65
C VAL A 310 -28.23 -10.83 -9.12
N HIS A 311 -27.67 -9.66 -9.32
CA HIS A 311 -27.29 -9.19 -10.65
C HIS A 311 -25.77 -9.04 -10.66
N TYR A 312 -25.08 -9.83 -11.44
CA TYR A 312 -23.61 -9.87 -11.50
C TYR A 312 -23.11 -9.35 -12.83
N GLU A 313 -22.09 -8.49 -12.82
CA GLU A 313 -21.38 -8.04 -14.02
C GLU A 313 -19.88 -7.92 -13.79
N LYS A 314 -19.12 -8.39 -14.77
CA LYS A 314 -17.68 -8.26 -14.83
C LYS A 314 -17.35 -7.24 -15.94
N ILE A 315 -16.68 -6.15 -15.57
CA ILE A 315 -16.49 -4.98 -16.44
C ILE A 315 -15.01 -4.82 -16.75
N PHE A 316 -14.66 -5.04 -18.02
CA PHE A 316 -13.29 -4.94 -18.50
C PHE A 316 -12.98 -3.58 -19.15
N SER A 317 -14.00 -2.83 -19.53
CA SER A 317 -13.82 -1.60 -20.30
C SER A 317 -14.93 -0.59 -20.00
N ASP A 318 -14.55 0.67 -19.87
CA ASP A 318 -15.50 1.79 -19.72
C ASP A 318 -16.38 2.01 -20.96
N ARG A 319 -16.04 1.42 -22.11
CA ARG A 319 -16.89 1.45 -23.31
C ARG A 319 -18.24 0.77 -23.10
N GLN A 320 -18.34 -0.13 -22.13
CA GLN A 320 -19.57 -0.83 -21.77
C GLN A 320 -20.46 -0.03 -20.80
N GLY A 321 -20.01 1.16 -20.39
CA GLY A 321 -20.59 1.92 -19.27
C GLY A 321 -22.10 2.13 -19.33
N GLU A 322 -22.64 2.61 -20.48
CA GLU A 322 -24.07 2.87 -20.61
C GLU A 322 -24.90 1.58 -20.59
N GLN A 323 -24.37 0.52 -21.23
CA GLN A 323 -25.06 -0.79 -21.26
C GLN A 323 -25.10 -1.38 -19.85
N VAL A 324 -23.98 -1.31 -19.08
CA VAL A 324 -23.91 -1.76 -17.69
C VAL A 324 -24.94 -1.00 -16.85
N ARG A 325 -24.97 0.32 -16.96
CA ARG A 325 -25.92 1.15 -16.20
C ARG A 325 -27.37 0.78 -16.54
N GLY A 326 -27.68 0.51 -17.81
CA GLY A 326 -29.00 0.08 -18.22
C GLY A 326 -29.42 -1.25 -17.60
N ARG A 327 -28.51 -2.24 -17.61
CA ARG A 327 -28.79 -3.56 -17.00
C ARG A 327 -28.93 -3.46 -15.48
N VAL A 328 -28.06 -2.70 -14.81
CA VAL A 328 -28.15 -2.45 -13.35
C VAL A 328 -29.50 -1.80 -13.04
N ASN A 329 -29.92 -0.77 -13.79
CA ASN A 329 -31.21 -0.11 -13.58
C ASN A 329 -32.38 -1.06 -13.75
N SER A 330 -32.27 -2.02 -14.65
CA SER A 330 -33.31 -3.05 -14.82
C SER A 330 -33.36 -4.00 -13.61
N ALA A 331 -32.18 -4.43 -13.13
CA ALA A 331 -32.07 -5.33 -11.97
C ALA A 331 -32.63 -4.70 -10.69
N LEU A 332 -32.45 -3.39 -10.51
CA LEU A 332 -32.92 -2.64 -9.34
C LEU A 332 -34.44 -2.61 -9.19
N LYS A 333 -35.18 -3.01 -10.24
CA LYS A 333 -36.65 -3.13 -10.15
C LYS A 333 -37.08 -4.28 -9.25
N THR A 334 -36.19 -5.25 -8.99
CA THR A 334 -36.46 -6.37 -8.08
C THR A 334 -36.02 -5.98 -6.66
N PRO A 335 -36.94 -5.96 -5.69
CA PRO A 335 -36.56 -5.58 -4.31
C PRO A 335 -35.53 -6.52 -3.71
N GLY A 336 -34.62 -5.96 -2.94
CA GLY A 336 -33.58 -6.71 -2.23
C GLY A 336 -32.50 -7.27 -3.10
N THR A 337 -32.37 -6.81 -4.35
CA THR A 337 -31.32 -7.28 -5.26
C THR A 337 -29.92 -6.90 -4.75
N VAL A 338 -29.01 -7.86 -4.79
CA VAL A 338 -27.56 -7.61 -4.65
C VAL A 338 -27.00 -7.34 -6.05
N VAL A 339 -26.46 -6.13 -6.25
CA VAL A 339 -25.81 -5.76 -7.51
C VAL A 339 -24.30 -5.97 -7.31
N ALA A 340 -23.77 -7.06 -7.86
CA ALA A 340 -22.37 -7.44 -7.72
C ALA A 340 -21.60 -7.01 -8.97
N LEU A 341 -20.63 -6.12 -8.81
CA LEU A 341 -19.86 -5.56 -9.94
C LEU A 341 -18.37 -5.78 -9.70
N VAL A 342 -17.69 -6.35 -10.69
CA VAL A 342 -16.25 -6.55 -10.69
C VAL A 342 -15.62 -5.66 -11.76
N PHE A 343 -14.71 -4.79 -11.37
CA PHE A 343 -13.99 -3.91 -12.29
C PHE A 343 -12.54 -4.35 -12.38
N ASN A 344 -12.09 -4.72 -13.56
CA ASN A 344 -10.74 -5.26 -13.81
C ASN A 344 -9.71 -4.20 -14.22
N PHE A 345 -10.07 -2.92 -14.26
CA PHE A 345 -9.17 -1.88 -14.79
C PHE A 345 -7.85 -1.78 -14.03
N VAL A 346 -7.88 -1.83 -12.70
CA VAL A 346 -6.66 -1.67 -11.89
C VAL A 346 -5.69 -2.82 -12.16
N ASP A 347 -6.22 -4.03 -12.23
CA ASP A 347 -5.44 -5.22 -12.56
C ASP A 347 -4.86 -5.12 -13.99
N LEU A 348 -5.68 -4.75 -14.97
CA LEU A 348 -5.23 -4.57 -16.35
C LEU A 348 -4.13 -3.52 -16.47
N MET A 349 -4.24 -2.43 -15.71
CA MET A 349 -3.22 -1.38 -15.67
C MET A 349 -1.92 -1.90 -15.02
N THR A 350 -2.04 -2.69 -13.97
CA THR A 350 -0.92 -3.28 -13.24
C THR A 350 -0.13 -4.24 -14.15
N HIS A 351 -0.82 -5.16 -14.81
CA HIS A 351 -0.21 -6.11 -15.74
C HIS A 351 0.28 -5.42 -17.02
N GLY A 352 -0.52 -4.55 -17.61
CA GLY A 352 -0.19 -3.84 -18.85
C GLY A 352 1.05 -2.98 -18.74
N ARG A 353 1.38 -2.52 -17.53
CA ARG A 353 2.57 -1.71 -17.29
C ARG A 353 3.85 -2.43 -17.71
N SER A 354 3.99 -3.71 -17.38
CA SER A 354 5.20 -4.49 -17.73
C SER A 354 5.29 -4.79 -19.24
N GLU A 355 4.20 -4.60 -19.98
CA GLU A 355 4.12 -4.87 -21.42
C GLU A 355 4.19 -3.61 -22.29
N SER A 356 4.02 -2.43 -21.68
CA SER A 356 3.97 -1.15 -22.40
C SER A 356 5.01 -0.17 -21.87
N PRO A 357 6.02 0.20 -22.70
CA PRO A 357 6.99 1.23 -22.29
C PRO A 357 6.34 2.55 -21.88
N ILE A 358 5.24 2.92 -22.52
CA ILE A 358 4.50 4.15 -22.20
C ILE A 358 3.91 4.05 -20.79
N LEU A 359 3.28 2.92 -20.48
CA LEU A 359 2.71 2.73 -19.14
C LEU A 359 3.80 2.63 -18.06
N MET A 360 4.95 2.05 -18.38
CA MET A 360 6.10 2.04 -17.47
C MET A 360 6.58 3.45 -17.15
N GLU A 361 6.56 4.35 -18.12
CA GLU A 361 6.97 5.74 -17.93
C GLU A 361 5.91 6.54 -17.15
N VAL A 362 4.63 6.36 -17.48
CA VAL A 362 3.51 7.09 -16.86
C VAL A 362 3.26 6.62 -15.42
N ALA A 363 3.34 5.32 -15.16
CA ALA A 363 3.15 4.72 -13.84
C ALA A 363 4.48 4.19 -13.29
N ARG A 364 5.52 5.02 -13.31
CA ARG A 364 6.91 4.64 -13.00
C ARG A 364 7.12 4.16 -11.55
N ASP A 365 6.32 4.66 -10.62
CA ASP A 365 6.42 4.38 -9.20
C ASP A 365 5.03 4.33 -8.56
N GLU A 366 4.98 4.07 -7.28
CA GLU A 366 3.73 3.93 -6.53
C GLU A 366 2.90 5.23 -6.55
N ARG A 367 3.55 6.39 -6.48
CA ARG A 367 2.85 7.68 -6.54
C ARG A 367 2.18 7.88 -7.89
N ALA A 368 2.92 7.68 -8.96
CA ALA A 368 2.40 7.82 -10.33
C ALA A 368 1.25 6.83 -10.59
N LEU A 369 1.36 5.60 -10.07
CA LEU A 369 0.29 4.60 -10.19
C LEU A 369 -0.99 5.06 -9.46
N ARG A 370 -0.85 5.63 -8.26
CA ARG A 370 -2.00 6.18 -7.52
C ARG A 370 -2.68 7.32 -8.28
N ASP A 371 -1.89 8.26 -8.80
CA ASP A 371 -2.41 9.42 -9.54
C ASP A 371 -3.15 8.97 -10.80
N LEU A 372 -2.60 7.99 -11.51
CA LEU A 372 -3.24 7.41 -12.69
C LEU A 372 -4.55 6.71 -12.32
N THR A 373 -4.56 5.93 -11.23
CA THR A 373 -5.76 5.25 -10.73
C THR A 373 -6.85 6.26 -10.37
N ARG A 374 -6.50 7.32 -9.64
CA ARG A 374 -7.43 8.39 -9.27
C ARG A 374 -8.01 9.07 -10.52
N SER A 375 -7.16 9.41 -11.50
CA SER A 375 -7.57 10.08 -12.74
C SER A 375 -8.52 9.21 -13.58
N TRP A 376 -8.23 7.92 -13.64
CA TRP A 376 -9.14 6.97 -14.29
C TRP A 376 -10.47 6.89 -13.54
N PHE A 377 -10.42 6.69 -12.23
CA PHE A 377 -11.62 6.46 -11.41
C PHE A 377 -12.61 7.62 -11.56
N GLU A 378 -12.12 8.86 -11.50
CA GLU A 378 -12.95 10.08 -11.59
C GLU A 378 -13.82 10.11 -12.86
N ARG A 379 -13.36 9.47 -13.94
CA ARG A 379 -14.05 9.46 -15.24
C ARG A 379 -14.68 8.11 -15.59
N SER A 380 -14.55 7.13 -14.70
CA SER A 380 -14.90 5.73 -14.97
C SER A 380 -16.40 5.44 -14.85
N THR A 381 -16.80 4.35 -15.48
CA THR A 381 -18.12 3.73 -15.26
C THR A 381 -18.30 3.38 -13.77
N ALA A 382 -17.25 2.93 -13.09
CA ALA A 382 -17.32 2.60 -11.67
C ALA A 382 -17.80 3.81 -10.85
N PHE A 383 -17.17 4.98 -11.03
CA PHE A 383 -17.57 6.19 -10.30
C PHE A 383 -18.98 6.64 -10.69
N ALA A 384 -19.34 6.55 -11.97
CA ALA A 384 -20.69 6.93 -12.43
C ALA A 384 -21.79 6.06 -11.79
N VAL A 385 -21.57 4.74 -11.71
CA VAL A 385 -22.50 3.79 -11.08
C VAL A 385 -22.60 4.07 -9.58
N LEU A 386 -21.49 4.33 -8.90
CA LEU A 386 -21.47 4.62 -7.46
C LEU A 386 -22.21 5.93 -7.14
N ARG A 387 -22.00 6.97 -7.93
CA ARG A 387 -22.76 8.23 -7.77
C ARG A 387 -24.26 8.03 -7.94
N GLU A 388 -24.65 7.20 -8.90
CA GLU A 388 -26.06 6.88 -9.12
C GLU A 388 -26.63 6.08 -7.94
N ALA A 389 -25.86 5.13 -7.39
CA ALA A 389 -26.25 4.38 -6.19
C ALA A 389 -26.50 5.34 -5.02
N ALA A 390 -25.61 6.32 -4.82
CA ALA A 390 -25.78 7.35 -3.76
C ALA A 390 -27.05 8.15 -3.96
N ARG A 391 -27.33 8.64 -5.17
CA ARG A 391 -28.55 9.42 -5.49
C ARG A 391 -29.82 8.64 -5.21
N ARG A 392 -29.78 7.33 -5.32
CA ARG A 392 -30.92 6.44 -5.06
C ARG A 392 -31.01 5.96 -3.61
N GLY A 393 -30.06 6.37 -2.78
CA GLY A 393 -30.05 5.96 -1.37
C GLY A 393 -29.56 4.53 -1.13
N HIS A 394 -28.87 3.92 -2.10
CA HIS A 394 -28.41 2.53 -2.00
C HIS A 394 -27.04 2.43 -1.35
N ARG A 395 -26.89 1.52 -0.42
CA ARG A 395 -25.60 1.22 0.22
C ARG A 395 -24.68 0.46 -0.72
N VAL A 396 -23.38 0.68 -0.54
CA VAL A 396 -22.34 -0.03 -1.30
C VAL A 396 -21.35 -0.66 -0.31
N ILE A 397 -20.99 -1.91 -0.56
CA ILE A 397 -19.82 -2.56 0.03
C ILE A 397 -18.77 -2.63 -1.06
N LEU A 398 -17.64 -1.97 -0.85
CA LEU A 398 -16.56 -1.92 -1.83
C LEU A 398 -15.31 -2.57 -1.25
N THR A 399 -14.66 -3.44 -2.03
CA THR A 399 -13.46 -4.13 -1.60
C THR A 399 -12.59 -4.50 -2.81
N THR A 400 -11.57 -5.29 -2.58
CA THR A 400 -10.69 -5.91 -3.58
C THR A 400 -10.37 -7.33 -3.15
N ASP A 401 -9.95 -8.15 -4.08
CA ASP A 401 -9.52 -9.53 -3.80
C ASP A 401 -8.09 -9.60 -3.28
N HIS A 402 -7.19 -8.78 -3.79
CA HIS A 402 -5.80 -8.66 -3.35
C HIS A 402 -5.25 -7.28 -3.79
N GLY A 403 -4.06 -6.97 -3.30
CA GLY A 403 -3.31 -5.84 -3.84
C GLY A 403 -2.13 -6.29 -4.69
N SER A 404 -1.14 -5.41 -4.83
CA SER A 404 0.08 -5.70 -5.58
C SER A 404 1.27 -4.98 -4.94
N ILE A 405 2.48 -5.45 -5.22
CA ILE A 405 3.70 -4.85 -4.68
C ILE A 405 4.66 -4.49 -5.82
N LEU A 406 5.35 -3.36 -5.68
CA LEU A 406 6.41 -2.95 -6.61
C LEU A 406 7.64 -3.82 -6.34
N CYS A 407 7.90 -4.78 -7.22
CA CYS A 407 8.97 -5.75 -7.07
C CYS A 407 10.29 -5.22 -7.62
N GLN A 408 11.34 -5.31 -6.82
CA GLN A 408 12.68 -4.84 -7.20
C GLN A 408 13.74 -5.92 -7.16
N ASN A 409 13.52 -6.97 -6.37
CA ASN A 409 14.56 -7.95 -6.04
C ASN A 409 14.25 -9.31 -6.67
N PRO A 410 15.12 -9.82 -7.56
CA PRO A 410 14.92 -11.16 -8.11
C PRO A 410 15.31 -12.24 -7.10
N SER A 411 14.55 -13.34 -7.08
CA SER A 411 14.86 -14.55 -6.33
C SER A 411 15.00 -15.72 -7.32
N THR A 412 16.17 -16.29 -7.39
CA THR A 412 16.45 -17.43 -8.28
C THR A 412 15.74 -18.68 -7.76
N VAL A 413 14.97 -19.32 -8.65
CA VAL A 413 14.24 -20.55 -8.30
C VAL A 413 14.59 -21.66 -9.26
N PHE A 414 14.54 -22.87 -8.73
CA PHE A 414 14.73 -24.11 -9.49
C PHE A 414 13.37 -24.83 -9.53
N ALA A 415 12.94 -25.15 -10.75
CA ALA A 415 11.63 -25.75 -10.99
C ALA A 415 11.71 -26.69 -12.20
N ARG A 416 10.82 -27.67 -12.24
CA ARG A 416 10.60 -28.46 -13.44
C ARG A 416 9.75 -27.66 -14.42
N ARG A 417 9.67 -28.10 -15.68
CA ARG A 417 8.98 -27.39 -16.77
C ARG A 417 7.47 -27.22 -16.55
N ASP A 418 6.88 -28.03 -15.70
CA ASP A 418 5.44 -28.03 -15.41
C ASP A 418 5.02 -27.12 -14.26
N ALA A 419 5.94 -26.28 -13.77
CA ALA A 419 5.59 -25.30 -12.72
C ALA A 419 4.78 -24.14 -13.30
N THR A 420 3.91 -23.56 -12.47
CA THR A 420 3.07 -22.40 -12.85
C THR A 420 3.91 -21.22 -13.34
N SER A 421 3.34 -20.40 -14.19
CA SER A 421 4.06 -19.29 -14.84
C SER A 421 4.21 -18.05 -13.98
N ASN A 422 3.38 -17.86 -12.96
CA ASN A 422 3.35 -16.63 -12.15
C ASN A 422 4.71 -16.32 -11.51
N LEU A 423 5.01 -15.02 -11.33
CA LEU A 423 6.31 -14.54 -10.85
C LEU A 423 6.37 -14.40 -9.32
N ARG A 424 5.22 -14.46 -8.63
CA ARG A 424 5.16 -14.33 -7.18
C ARG A 424 4.78 -15.63 -6.47
N TYR A 425 4.24 -16.60 -7.21
CA TYR A 425 4.00 -17.96 -6.69
C TYR A 425 4.31 -19.00 -7.74
N LYS A 426 4.69 -20.17 -7.28
CA LYS A 426 4.98 -21.34 -8.15
C LYS A 426 4.43 -22.58 -7.49
N PHE A 427 3.71 -23.38 -8.25
CA PHE A 427 3.26 -24.72 -7.87
C PHE A 427 3.87 -25.73 -8.84
N GLY A 428 4.47 -26.77 -8.33
CA GLY A 428 5.14 -27.76 -9.17
C GLY A 428 5.96 -28.74 -8.34
N GLN A 429 6.57 -29.70 -9.01
CA GLN A 429 7.41 -30.68 -8.33
C GLN A 429 8.82 -30.15 -8.11
N ASP A 430 9.42 -30.51 -6.98
CA ASP A 430 10.81 -30.22 -6.62
C ASP A 430 11.19 -28.72 -6.68
N LEU A 431 10.22 -27.84 -6.32
CA LEU A 431 10.47 -26.39 -6.27
C LEU A 431 11.39 -26.04 -5.11
N ARG A 432 12.31 -25.10 -5.36
CA ARG A 432 13.09 -24.48 -4.29
C ARG A 432 13.63 -23.12 -4.74
N ALA A 433 13.74 -22.20 -3.81
CA ALA A 433 14.48 -20.95 -4.01
C ALA A 433 15.96 -21.20 -3.70
N GLU A 434 16.84 -20.51 -4.42
CA GLU A 434 18.29 -20.54 -4.15
C GLU A 434 18.57 -19.99 -2.75
N ASP A 435 17.91 -18.88 -2.39
CA ASP A 435 17.92 -18.33 -1.06
C ASP A 435 16.54 -18.56 -0.42
N ALA A 436 16.51 -19.47 0.56
CA ALA A 436 15.26 -19.87 1.24
C ALA A 436 14.60 -18.70 2.00
N SER A 437 15.34 -17.64 2.34
CA SER A 437 14.78 -16.50 3.06
C SER A 437 13.88 -15.60 2.19
N THR A 438 13.91 -15.80 0.86
CA THR A 438 13.14 -14.97 -0.09
C THR A 438 11.76 -15.54 -0.40
N ALA A 439 11.44 -16.73 0.11
CA ALA A 439 10.20 -17.41 -0.25
C ALA A 439 9.69 -18.32 0.88
N PHE A 440 8.37 -18.44 0.94
CA PHE A 440 7.70 -19.44 1.77
C PHE A 440 7.51 -20.71 0.92
N LEU A 441 8.05 -21.82 1.41
CA LEU A 441 7.93 -23.14 0.76
C LEU A 441 7.12 -24.08 1.65
N THR A 442 6.06 -24.66 1.10
CA THR A 442 5.35 -25.77 1.76
C THR A 442 5.12 -26.92 0.78
N ARG A 443 4.98 -28.13 1.31
CA ARG A 443 4.63 -29.35 0.56
C ARG A 443 3.25 -29.87 0.98
N ASP A 444 2.55 -29.12 1.83
CA ASP A 444 1.21 -29.49 2.29
C ASP A 444 0.23 -28.43 1.77
N GLU A 445 -0.60 -28.78 0.81
CA GLU A 445 -1.62 -27.89 0.25
C GLU A 445 -2.58 -27.35 1.31
N LYS A 446 -2.73 -28.06 2.43
CA LYS A 446 -3.59 -27.63 3.56
C LYS A 446 -3.07 -26.38 4.26
N ASP A 447 -1.74 -26.10 4.15
CA ASP A 447 -1.17 -24.87 4.68
C ASP A 447 -1.72 -23.63 3.96
N LEU A 448 -2.22 -23.84 2.72
CA LEU A 448 -2.76 -22.77 1.88
C LEU A 448 -4.25 -22.98 1.58
N ARG A 449 -4.87 -24.05 2.10
CA ARG A 449 -6.28 -24.41 1.82
C ARG A 449 -6.53 -24.55 0.31
N LEU A 450 -5.56 -25.14 -0.39
CA LEU A 450 -5.67 -25.43 -1.83
C LEU A 450 -6.21 -26.85 -2.05
N PRO A 451 -6.86 -27.10 -3.19
CA PRO A 451 -7.29 -28.46 -3.54
C PRO A 451 -6.11 -29.43 -3.59
N PRO A 452 -6.33 -30.72 -3.31
CA PRO A 452 -5.25 -31.72 -3.33
C PRO A 452 -4.50 -31.70 -4.66
N GLY A 453 -3.21 -31.51 -4.59
CA GLY A 453 -2.31 -31.54 -5.74
C GLY A 453 -1.84 -32.95 -6.10
N ARG A 454 -1.07 -33.06 -7.17
CA ARG A 454 -0.42 -34.31 -7.54
C ARG A 454 0.64 -34.70 -6.51
N LEU A 455 0.92 -35.94 -6.38
CA LEU A 455 1.96 -36.44 -5.44
C LEU A 455 3.29 -35.75 -5.71
N GLY A 456 3.91 -35.24 -4.63
CA GLY A 456 5.21 -34.57 -4.70
C GLY A 456 5.16 -33.09 -5.07
N MET A 457 3.97 -32.49 -5.06
CA MET A 457 3.83 -31.06 -5.31
C MET A 457 4.47 -30.22 -4.20
N SER A 458 5.01 -29.11 -4.58
CA SER A 458 5.53 -28.07 -3.70
C SER A 458 4.88 -26.74 -4.07
N TYR A 459 4.70 -25.89 -3.08
CA TYR A 459 4.06 -24.58 -3.22
C TYR A 459 5.05 -23.53 -2.71
N LEU A 460 5.43 -22.61 -3.59
CA LEU A 460 6.44 -21.60 -3.30
C LEU A 460 5.84 -20.20 -3.50
N LEU A 461 5.85 -19.36 -2.47
CA LEU A 461 5.32 -17.99 -2.53
C LEU A 461 6.43 -17.00 -2.20
N ALA A 462 6.59 -15.95 -3.00
CA ALA A 462 7.60 -14.92 -2.79
C ALA A 462 7.26 -14.06 -1.59
N LEU A 463 8.27 -13.72 -0.81
CA LEU A 463 8.17 -12.81 0.33
C LEU A 463 8.54 -11.39 -0.11
N GLU A 464 8.17 -10.39 0.69
CA GLU A 464 8.59 -9.00 0.49
C GLU A 464 8.39 -8.54 -0.96
N ASP A 465 9.38 -7.89 -1.57
CA ASP A 465 9.34 -7.41 -2.96
C ASP A 465 10.12 -8.31 -3.93
N TYR A 466 10.31 -9.58 -3.56
CA TYR A 466 10.98 -10.55 -4.42
C TYR A 466 10.09 -11.01 -5.57
N PHE A 467 10.69 -11.31 -6.72
CA PHE A 467 10.02 -11.98 -7.83
C PHE A 467 10.89 -13.13 -8.35
N PHE A 468 10.25 -14.22 -8.79
CA PHE A 468 10.94 -15.44 -9.15
C PHE A 468 11.51 -15.38 -10.56
N VAL A 469 12.78 -15.78 -10.68
CA VAL A 469 13.50 -15.85 -11.95
C VAL A 469 14.17 -17.23 -12.08
N TYR A 470 14.30 -17.71 -13.33
CA TYR A 470 15.03 -18.95 -13.60
C TYR A 470 16.49 -18.63 -13.90
N PRO A 471 17.45 -19.48 -13.48
CA PRO A 471 18.88 -19.24 -13.75
C PRO A 471 19.19 -19.01 -15.23
N THR A 472 18.51 -19.76 -16.11
CA THR A 472 18.73 -19.69 -17.56
C THR A 472 18.22 -18.38 -18.20
N LYS A 473 17.33 -17.66 -17.51
CA LYS A 473 16.72 -16.41 -18.02
C LYS A 473 16.89 -15.22 -17.08
N LEU A 474 17.86 -15.30 -16.19
CA LEU A 474 18.05 -14.33 -15.11
C LEU A 474 18.08 -12.88 -15.63
N ARG A 475 18.96 -12.58 -16.58
CA ARG A 475 19.12 -11.21 -17.12
C ARG A 475 17.87 -10.71 -17.83
N GLU A 476 17.24 -11.59 -18.62
CA GLU A 476 16.00 -11.28 -19.35
C GLU A 476 14.87 -10.91 -18.38
N TYR A 477 14.66 -11.74 -17.34
CA TYR A 477 13.59 -11.54 -16.37
C TYR A 477 13.88 -10.32 -15.48
N GLN A 478 15.12 -10.10 -15.07
CA GLN A 478 15.50 -8.91 -14.31
C GLN A 478 15.22 -7.63 -15.10
N ALA A 479 15.61 -7.60 -16.37
CA ALA A 479 15.38 -6.44 -17.23
C ALA A 479 13.89 -6.16 -17.46
N ARG A 480 13.09 -7.22 -17.57
CA ARG A 480 11.66 -7.11 -17.90
C ARG A 480 10.80 -6.80 -16.70
N TYR A 481 11.08 -7.42 -15.54
CA TYR A 481 10.14 -7.41 -14.41
C TYR A 481 10.61 -6.59 -13.20
N ARG A 482 11.84 -6.15 -13.17
CA ARG A 482 12.31 -5.22 -12.14
C ARG A 482 11.49 -3.93 -12.22
N ASN A 483 11.04 -3.43 -11.07
CA ASN A 483 10.14 -2.29 -10.93
C ASN A 483 8.75 -2.54 -11.54
N SER A 484 8.32 -3.80 -11.63
CA SER A 484 6.94 -4.14 -12.01
C SER A 484 6.08 -4.31 -10.76
N PHE A 485 4.81 -3.94 -10.87
CA PHE A 485 3.82 -4.27 -9.84
C PHE A 485 3.36 -5.70 -10.11
N LEU A 486 3.52 -6.55 -9.12
CA LEU A 486 3.17 -7.97 -9.20
C LEU A 486 2.36 -8.38 -7.97
N HIS A 487 1.67 -9.51 -8.06
CA HIS A 487 0.86 -10.07 -6.98
C HIS A 487 0.95 -11.60 -6.98
N GLY A 488 0.50 -12.24 -5.90
CA GLY A 488 0.51 -13.68 -5.74
C GLY A 488 1.36 -14.15 -4.54
N GLY A 489 2.13 -13.24 -3.94
CA GLY A 489 3.04 -13.54 -2.84
C GLY A 489 2.57 -13.02 -1.48
N ILE A 490 3.54 -12.77 -0.62
CA ILE A 490 3.31 -12.41 0.78
C ILE A 490 3.94 -11.03 1.06
N SER A 491 3.09 -10.02 1.15
CA SER A 491 3.47 -8.67 1.59
C SER A 491 2.24 -7.98 2.18
N PRO A 492 2.42 -6.94 3.01
CA PRO A 492 1.27 -6.14 3.46
C PRO A 492 0.47 -5.55 2.30
N GLU A 493 1.17 -5.11 1.24
CA GLU A 493 0.57 -4.48 0.05
C GLU A 493 -0.34 -5.43 -0.73
N GLU A 494 -0.05 -6.72 -0.72
CA GLU A 494 -0.86 -7.74 -1.39
C GLU A 494 -1.98 -8.26 -0.50
N MET A 495 -1.73 -8.39 0.81
CA MET A 495 -2.61 -9.14 1.72
C MET A 495 -3.56 -8.25 2.54
N ILE A 496 -3.12 -7.05 2.96
CA ILE A 496 -3.95 -6.17 3.82
C ILE A 496 -4.75 -5.24 2.91
N VAL A 497 -6.02 -5.57 2.71
CA VAL A 497 -6.87 -4.91 1.71
C VAL A 497 -8.10 -4.27 2.36
N PRO A 498 -8.58 -3.13 1.81
CA PRO A 498 -9.68 -2.39 2.42
C PRO A 498 -11.04 -3.03 2.14
N VAL A 499 -11.95 -2.89 3.13
CA VAL A 499 -13.38 -3.09 2.94
C VAL A 499 -14.05 -1.78 3.36
N ALA A 500 -14.75 -1.14 2.44
CA ALA A 500 -15.45 0.11 2.70
C ALA A 500 -16.96 -0.10 2.64
N THR A 501 -17.66 0.29 3.71
CA THR A 501 -19.11 0.41 3.71
C THR A 501 -19.44 1.87 3.42
N LEU A 502 -20.12 2.09 2.30
CA LEU A 502 -20.50 3.42 1.81
C LEU A 502 -21.99 3.62 2.04
N THR A 503 -22.34 4.52 2.96
CA THR A 503 -23.74 4.88 3.24
C THR A 503 -24.05 6.22 2.59
N PRO A 504 -25.06 6.30 1.71
CA PRO A 504 -25.35 7.56 1.02
C PRO A 504 -25.63 8.70 2.00
N ARG A 505 -25.08 9.87 1.68
CA ARG A 505 -25.38 11.08 2.45
C ARG A 505 -26.81 11.54 2.14
N ALA A 506 -27.49 12.11 3.14
CA ALA A 506 -28.85 12.61 3.03
C ALA A 506 -28.92 13.82 2.08
#